data_dbd19b79887e62818e9b75b4f9b40baa
#
_entry.id   dbd19b79887e62818e9b75b4f9b40baa
#
_cell.length_a   1.000
_cell.length_b   1.000
_cell.length_c   1.000
_cell.angle_alpha   90.00
_cell.angle_beta   90.00
_cell.angle_gamma   90.00
#
_symmetry.space_group_name_H-M   'P 1'
#
loop_
_entity.id
_entity.type
_entity.pdbx_description
1 polymer ?
#
loop_
_entity_poly.entity_id
_entity_poly.type
_entity_poly.pdbx_seq_one_letter_code
_entity_poly.pdbx_strand_id
1 'polypeptide(L)'
;MVNLNEFKKRIGENISQDYKVEFLGKNFDQIVNLLTENKAERIYQWVEEIVDRKIQPISIGSKKPYKEWSVSELLTFRYPFSIENTEYRILFVKVKNSVYIEFHLGDHKYYDKVRKDLDLKKSNY
;
A
#
# COMPACT_ATOMS: atom_id res chain seq x y z
N MET A 1 20.93 -2.72 -5.32
CA MET A 1 19.65 -3.45 -5.32
C MET A 1 19.03 -3.40 -3.94
N VAL A 2 17.75 -3.09 -3.86
CA VAL A 2 17.04 -3.01 -2.58
C VAL A 2 16.76 -4.43 -2.07
N ASN A 3 17.09 -4.66 -0.81
CA ASN A 3 16.86 -5.95 -0.16
C ASN A 3 15.40 -6.02 0.31
N LEU A 4 14.72 -7.12 0.01
CA LEU A 4 13.31 -7.32 0.35
C LEU A 4 13.05 -7.22 1.86
N ASN A 5 13.88 -7.89 2.67
CA ASN A 5 13.69 -7.89 4.11
C ASN A 5 13.91 -6.49 4.70
N GLU A 6 14.89 -5.77 4.18
CA GLU A 6 15.16 -4.39 4.59
C GLU A 6 14.00 -3.46 4.20
N PHE A 7 13.45 -3.64 3.00
CA PHE A 7 12.30 -2.87 2.54
C PHE A 7 11.11 -3.05 3.48
N LYS A 8 10.74 -4.29 3.76
CA LYS A 8 9.62 -4.59 4.65
C LYS A 8 9.86 -4.06 6.06
N LYS A 9 11.07 -4.20 6.55
CA LYS A 9 11.46 -3.73 7.89
C LYS A 9 11.32 -2.21 7.99
N ARG A 10 11.84 -1.47 6.99
CA ARG A 10 11.77 -0.01 6.96
C ARG A 10 10.32 0.49 6.90
N ILE A 11 9.49 -0.13 6.06
CA ILE A 11 8.06 0.20 5.99
C ILE A 11 7.40 -0.02 7.35
N GLY A 12 7.62 -1.17 7.96
CA GLY A 12 7.05 -1.50 9.27
C GLY A 12 7.48 -0.55 10.38
N GLU A 13 8.75 -0.17 10.40
CA GLU A 13 9.28 0.77 11.39
C GLU A 13 8.66 2.16 11.22
N ASN A 14 8.45 2.60 9.98
CA ASN A 14 7.85 3.91 9.71
C ASN A 14 6.38 3.94 10.12
N ILE A 15 5.68 2.83 10.05
CA ILE A 15 4.28 2.75 10.47
C ILE A 15 4.18 2.72 12.00
N SER A 16 4.68 1.69 12.62
CA SER A 16 4.75 1.46 14.07
C SER A 16 4.75 -0.04 14.31
N GLN A 17 5.47 -0.50 15.30
CA GLN A 17 5.47 -1.91 15.69
C GLN A 17 4.12 -2.38 16.25
N ASP A 18 3.22 -1.45 16.60
CA ASP A 18 1.88 -1.78 17.09
C ASP A 18 0.92 -2.21 16.00
N TYR A 19 1.30 -1.97 14.73
CA TYR A 19 0.47 -2.32 13.57
C TYR A 19 0.90 -3.64 12.97
N LYS A 20 -0.09 -4.40 12.49
CA LYS A 20 0.15 -5.59 11.70
C LYS A 20 0.07 -5.21 10.22
N VAL A 21 1.16 -5.36 9.50
CA VAL A 21 1.25 -5.02 8.08
C VAL A 21 1.35 -6.30 7.26
N GLU A 22 0.39 -6.49 6.35
CA GLU A 22 0.43 -7.57 5.37
C GLU A 22 0.96 -7.01 4.05
N PHE A 23 2.03 -7.61 3.53
CA PHE A 23 2.62 -7.22 2.25
C PHE A 23 2.09 -8.14 1.17
N LEU A 24 1.38 -7.58 0.19
CA LEU A 24 0.63 -8.34 -0.81
C LEU A 24 0.97 -7.88 -2.22
N GLY A 25 1.02 -8.83 -3.15
CA GLY A 25 1.24 -8.55 -4.56
C GLY A 25 1.83 -9.76 -5.27
N LYS A 26 1.38 -10.01 -6.49
CA LYS A 26 1.78 -11.19 -7.25
C LYS A 26 3.29 -11.28 -7.47
N ASN A 27 3.92 -10.18 -7.82
CA ASN A 27 5.35 -10.12 -8.09
C ASN A 27 6.06 -9.16 -7.12
N PHE A 28 5.60 -9.14 -5.88
CA PHE A 28 6.09 -8.21 -4.87
C PHE A 28 7.61 -8.23 -4.74
N ASP A 29 8.17 -9.43 -4.58
CA ASP A 29 9.61 -9.60 -4.35
C ASP A 29 10.43 -9.12 -5.55
N GLN A 30 10.00 -9.48 -6.76
CA GLN A 30 10.68 -9.08 -7.97
C GLN A 30 10.66 -7.56 -8.16
N ILE A 31 9.53 -6.94 -7.88
CA ILE A 31 9.39 -5.48 -8.02
C ILE A 31 10.30 -4.76 -7.03
N VAL A 32 10.34 -5.20 -5.78
CA VAL A 32 11.23 -4.62 -4.78
C VAL A 32 12.69 -4.71 -5.22
N ASN A 33 13.09 -5.85 -5.79
CA ASN A 33 14.45 -6.04 -6.27
C ASN A 33 14.82 -5.14 -7.46
N LEU A 34 13.82 -4.61 -8.18
CA LEU A 34 14.03 -3.66 -9.27
C LEU A 34 14.18 -2.21 -8.79
N LEU A 35 13.81 -1.92 -7.55
CA LEU A 35 13.87 -0.56 -7.03
C LEU A 35 15.32 -0.09 -6.86
N THR A 36 15.56 1.19 -7.19
CA THR A 36 16.79 1.86 -6.78
C THR A 36 16.64 2.30 -5.33
N GLU A 37 17.77 2.57 -4.68
CA GLU A 37 17.76 3.09 -3.31
C GLU A 37 16.96 4.39 -3.22
N ASN A 38 17.09 5.26 -4.23
CA ASN A 38 16.38 6.53 -4.26
C ASN A 38 14.87 6.33 -4.36
N LYS A 39 14.41 5.39 -5.19
CA LYS A 39 12.98 5.11 -5.31
C LYS A 39 12.44 4.50 -4.02
N ALA A 40 13.20 3.62 -3.37
CA ALA A 40 12.81 3.04 -2.09
C ALA A 40 12.70 4.12 -1.01
N GLU A 41 13.66 5.06 -0.94
CA GLU A 41 13.61 6.16 0.02
C GLU A 41 12.37 7.03 -0.16
N ARG A 42 11.95 7.28 -1.39
CA ARG A 42 10.73 8.04 -1.66
C ARG A 42 9.48 7.31 -1.17
N ILE A 43 9.46 5.98 -1.30
CA ILE A 43 8.36 5.17 -0.79
C ILE A 43 8.32 5.24 0.74
N TYR A 44 9.48 5.11 1.40
CA TYR A 44 9.57 5.22 2.86
C TYR A 44 9.07 6.59 3.34
N GLN A 45 9.46 7.65 2.65
CA GLN A 45 9.02 9.00 2.98
C GLN A 45 7.51 9.15 2.81
N TRP A 46 6.95 8.57 1.75
CA TRP A 46 5.50 8.58 1.53
C TRP A 46 4.75 7.89 2.68
N VAL A 47 5.25 6.76 3.16
CA VAL A 47 4.67 6.07 4.31
C VAL A 47 4.73 6.95 5.56
N GLU A 48 5.84 7.63 5.80
CA GLU A 48 5.95 8.58 6.91
C GLU A 48 4.91 9.69 6.81
N GLU A 49 4.69 10.21 5.60
CA GLU A 49 3.70 11.26 5.38
C GLU A 49 2.27 10.79 5.65
N ILE A 50 1.98 9.51 5.35
CA ILE A 50 0.68 8.91 5.72
C ILE A 50 0.54 8.89 7.24
N VAL A 51 1.54 8.39 7.94
CA VAL A 51 1.52 8.27 9.40
C VAL A 51 1.42 9.65 10.06
N ASP A 52 2.11 10.64 9.53
CA ASP A 52 2.10 12.01 10.03
C ASP A 52 0.85 12.80 9.60
N ARG A 53 -0.07 12.15 8.92
CA ARG A 53 -1.34 12.73 8.46
C ARG A 53 -1.16 13.91 7.50
N LYS A 54 -0.09 13.89 6.71
CA LYS A 54 0.19 14.91 5.69
C LYS A 54 -0.52 14.64 4.37
N ILE A 55 -1.02 13.41 4.19
CA ILE A 55 -1.73 12.98 2.99
C ILE A 55 -3.15 12.59 3.38
N GLN A 56 -4.13 13.07 2.62
CA GLN A 56 -5.53 12.74 2.85
C GLN A 56 -5.86 11.37 2.28
N PRO A 57 -6.52 10.49 3.06
CA PRO A 57 -6.95 9.19 2.55
C PRO A 57 -8.18 9.32 1.67
N ILE A 58 -8.40 8.30 0.84
CA ILE A 58 -9.68 8.06 0.22
C ILE A 58 -10.42 7.08 1.12
N SER A 59 -11.54 7.53 1.70
CA SER A 59 -12.34 6.71 2.59
C SER A 59 -13.39 5.94 1.80
N ILE A 60 -13.49 4.64 2.05
CA ILE A 60 -14.48 3.77 1.41
C ILE A 60 -15.19 2.92 2.45
N GLY A 61 -16.42 2.51 2.14
CA GLY A 61 -17.14 1.54 2.95
C GLY A 61 -16.46 0.19 2.88
N SER A 62 -16.55 -0.59 3.94
CA SER A 62 -15.94 -1.91 3.93
C SER A 62 -16.71 -2.87 3.03
N LYS A 63 -15.97 -3.75 2.38
CA LYS A 63 -16.48 -4.84 1.54
C LYS A 63 -15.98 -6.16 2.12
N LYS A 64 -16.50 -7.27 1.59
CA LYS A 64 -15.97 -8.58 1.98
C LYS A 64 -14.48 -8.69 1.66
N PRO A 65 -13.64 -9.30 2.50
CA PRO A 65 -14.01 -9.97 3.76
C PRO A 65 -14.11 -9.03 4.98
N TYR A 66 -13.76 -7.76 4.85
CA TYR A 66 -13.66 -6.82 5.98
C TYR A 66 -14.99 -6.63 6.70
N LYS A 67 -16.08 -6.66 5.95
CA LYS A 67 -17.43 -6.52 6.51
C LYS A 67 -17.73 -7.64 7.50
N GLU A 68 -17.20 -8.84 7.24
CA GLU A 68 -17.37 -10.00 8.11
C GLU A 68 -16.60 -9.83 9.43
N TRP A 69 -15.61 -8.95 9.46
CA TRP A 69 -14.82 -8.62 10.64
C TRP A 69 -15.38 -7.40 11.37
N SER A 70 -16.60 -6.99 11.06
CA SER A 70 -17.24 -5.82 11.64
C SER A 70 -16.50 -4.50 11.35
N VAL A 71 -15.79 -4.44 10.24
CA VAL A 71 -15.09 -3.25 9.80
C VAL A 71 -16.06 -2.38 9.01
N SER A 72 -16.21 -1.12 9.38
CA SER A 72 -17.15 -0.19 8.73
C SER A 72 -16.48 0.68 7.66
N GLU A 73 -15.19 0.94 7.75
CA GLU A 73 -14.52 1.88 6.87
C GLU A 73 -13.07 1.52 6.65
N LEU A 74 -12.61 1.72 5.41
CA LEU A 74 -11.21 1.57 5.02
C LEU A 74 -10.66 2.92 4.58
N LEU A 75 -9.42 3.21 4.96
CA LEU A 75 -8.70 4.40 4.52
C LEU A 75 -7.63 3.96 3.53
N THR A 76 -7.67 4.51 2.31
CA THR A 76 -6.77 4.10 1.26
C THR A 76 -5.87 5.23 0.79
N PHE A 77 -4.64 4.86 0.44
CA PHE A 77 -3.61 5.76 -0.09
C PHE A 77 -2.94 5.07 -1.26
N ARG A 78 -2.62 5.80 -2.31
CA ARG A 78 -1.96 5.23 -3.48
C ARG A 78 -0.66 5.94 -3.79
N TYR A 79 0.28 5.21 -4.37
CA TYR A 79 1.56 5.74 -4.81
C TYR A 79 1.92 5.15 -6.16
N PRO A 80 1.75 5.90 -7.26
CA PRO A 80 2.17 5.45 -8.59
C PRO A 80 3.65 5.73 -8.80
N PHE A 81 4.35 4.80 -9.48
CA PHE A 81 5.74 5.01 -9.86
C PHE A 81 6.06 4.16 -11.09
N SER A 82 7.19 4.43 -11.71
CA SER A 82 7.63 3.70 -12.90
C SER A 82 9.05 3.21 -12.72
N ILE A 83 9.34 2.06 -13.31
CA ILE A 83 10.70 1.52 -13.47
C ILE A 83 10.84 1.14 -14.94
N GLU A 84 11.76 1.76 -15.65
CA GLU A 84 12.05 1.45 -17.05
C GLU A 84 10.79 1.34 -17.93
N ASN A 85 9.93 2.35 -17.89
CA ASN A 85 8.71 2.43 -18.69
C ASN A 85 7.58 1.48 -18.26
N THR A 86 7.76 0.74 -17.19
CA THR A 86 6.70 -0.08 -16.61
C THR A 86 6.11 0.63 -15.41
N GLU A 87 4.79 0.75 -15.40
CA GLU A 87 4.08 1.40 -14.29
C GLU A 87 3.76 0.40 -13.20
N TYR A 88 4.04 0.83 -11.96
CA TYR A 88 3.70 0.08 -10.76
C TYR A 88 2.92 0.98 -9.83
N ARG A 89 2.19 0.39 -8.91
CA ARG A 89 1.44 1.14 -7.90
C ARG A 89 1.46 0.45 -6.56
N ILE A 90 1.45 1.28 -5.54
CA ILE A 90 1.26 0.84 -4.17
C ILE A 90 -0.13 1.29 -3.74
N LEU A 91 -0.87 0.38 -3.12
CA LEU A 91 -2.13 0.69 -2.47
C LEU A 91 -1.99 0.34 -1.00
N PHE A 92 -2.01 1.37 -0.18
CA PHE A 92 -1.91 1.26 1.27
C PHE A 92 -3.34 1.31 1.82
N VAL A 93 -3.78 0.23 2.45
CA VAL A 93 -5.15 0.11 2.97
C VAL A 93 -5.09 -0.01 4.48
N LYS A 94 -5.59 0.99 5.18
CA LYS A 94 -5.70 0.97 6.63
C LYS A 94 -7.14 0.72 7.03
N VAL A 95 -7.34 -0.28 7.87
CA VAL A 95 -8.65 -0.54 8.46
C VAL A 95 -8.86 0.48 9.58
N LYS A 96 -9.89 1.31 9.44
CA LYS A 96 -10.16 2.37 10.40
C LYS A 96 -10.42 1.81 11.79
N ASN A 97 -9.83 2.43 12.80
CA ASN A 97 -9.93 2.02 14.21
C ASN A 97 -9.35 0.63 14.49
N SER A 98 -8.40 0.20 13.67
CA SER A 98 -7.72 -1.08 13.82
C SER A 98 -6.22 -0.88 13.67
N VAL A 99 -5.46 -1.92 14.03
CA VAL A 99 -4.01 -1.96 13.85
C VAL A 99 -3.61 -2.77 12.61
N TYR A 100 -4.56 -3.03 11.70
CA TYR A 100 -4.32 -3.83 10.51
C TYR A 100 -4.15 -2.96 9.27
N ILE A 101 -3.09 -3.24 8.51
CA ILE A 101 -2.75 -2.53 7.27
C ILE A 101 -2.41 -3.55 6.19
N GLU A 102 -2.92 -3.34 4.98
CA GLU A 102 -2.51 -4.07 3.79
C GLU A 102 -1.66 -3.15 2.92
N PHE A 103 -0.45 -3.60 2.59
CA PHE A 103 0.46 -2.89 1.72
C PHE A 103 0.55 -3.67 0.40
N HIS A 104 -0.21 -3.23 -0.60
CA HIS A 104 -0.26 -3.87 -1.91
C HIS A 104 0.74 -3.21 -2.85
N LEU A 105 1.56 -4.00 -3.51
CA LEU A 105 2.50 -3.53 -4.52
C LEU A 105 2.38 -4.41 -5.76
N GLY A 106 2.13 -3.82 -6.89
CA GLY A 106 2.02 -4.56 -8.13
C GLY A 106 2.02 -3.67 -9.35
N ASP A 107 1.90 -4.29 -10.52
CA ASP A 107 1.74 -3.59 -11.77
C ASP A 107 0.31 -3.02 -11.90
N HIS A 108 0.04 -2.35 -13.00
CA HIS A 108 -1.26 -1.74 -13.25
C HIS A 108 -2.39 -2.77 -13.23
N LYS A 109 -2.14 -3.96 -13.76
CA LYS A 109 -3.15 -5.03 -13.82
C LYS A 109 -3.51 -5.53 -12.42
N TYR A 110 -2.52 -5.77 -11.57
CA TYR A 110 -2.74 -6.17 -10.18
C TYR A 110 -3.50 -5.09 -9.42
N TYR A 111 -3.08 -3.84 -9.59
CA TYR A 111 -3.70 -2.71 -8.93
C TYR A 111 -5.17 -2.56 -9.32
N ASP A 112 -5.50 -2.70 -10.61
CA ASP A 112 -6.89 -2.63 -11.08
C ASP A 112 -7.75 -3.72 -10.45
N LYS A 113 -7.21 -4.92 -10.29
CA LYS A 113 -7.92 -6.01 -9.65
C LYS A 113 -8.24 -5.67 -8.18
N VAL A 114 -7.25 -5.21 -7.43
CA VAL A 114 -7.44 -4.83 -6.03
C VAL A 114 -8.41 -3.68 -5.91
N ARG A 115 -8.28 -2.68 -6.78
CA ARG A 115 -9.18 -1.53 -6.82
C ARG A 115 -10.64 -1.97 -6.98
N LYS A 116 -10.90 -2.90 -7.91
CA LYS A 116 -12.25 -3.42 -8.16
C LYS A 116 -12.77 -4.23 -6.98
N ASP A 117 -11.91 -5.05 -6.38
CA ASP A 117 -12.29 -5.83 -5.21
C ASP A 117 -12.68 -4.94 -4.03
N LEU A 118 -12.04 -3.78 -3.90
CA LEU A 118 -12.35 -2.80 -2.86
C LEU A 118 -13.42 -1.79 -3.27
N ASP A 119 -13.92 -1.89 -4.50
CA ASP A 119 -14.93 -0.97 -5.04
C ASP A 119 -14.46 0.49 -5.06
N LEU A 120 -13.17 0.70 -5.25
CA LEU A 120 -12.59 2.03 -5.44
C LEU A 120 -12.88 2.51 -6.86
N LYS A 121 -13.47 3.68 -6.97
CA LYS A 121 -13.81 4.25 -8.28
C LYS A 121 -12.53 4.72 -9.00
N LYS A 122 -12.50 4.52 -10.31
CA LYS A 122 -11.37 4.93 -11.14
C LYS A 122 -11.09 6.44 -11.04
N SER A 123 -12.14 7.23 -10.88
CA SER A 123 -12.04 8.69 -10.72
C SER A 123 -11.32 9.13 -9.45
N ASN A 124 -11.10 8.24 -8.50
CA ASN A 124 -10.39 8.53 -7.26
C ASN A 124 -8.87 8.43 -7.41
N TYR A 125 -8.36 8.24 -8.63
CA TYR A 125 -6.93 8.05 -8.90
C TYR A 125 -6.33 9.14 -9.72
#